data_6b0dd1a553545b2399c87d5b8fec12e0
#
_entry.id   6b0dd1a553545b2399c87d5b8fec12e0
#
_cell.length_a   1.000
_cell.length_b   1.000
_cell.length_c   1.000
_cell.angle_alpha   90.00
_cell.angle_beta   90.00
_cell.angle_gamma   90.00
#
_symmetry.space_group_name_H-M   'P 1'
#
loop_
_entity.id
_entity.type
_entity.pdbx_description
1 polymer ?
#
loop_
_entity_poly.entity_id
_entity_poly.type
_entity_poly.pdbx_seq_one_letter_code
_entity_poly.pdbx_strand_id
1 'polypeptide(L)'
;VGVRTPDQIRILRGLGDGTFVFRSGIPAGGGPWMVVVGDLDGDGNLDVTSANGGSANGALLRGNGDGTLQPAVTHGIASDAISTDLGDLDGDGDLDWILASYGGQRWDLFANDGSGVFAFDQRFFAAEAGSCALPFDLDNDGDLDLALFDELADTIRLLQNAAGRDLVFLDRFEQADLTAWSASAP
;
A
#
# COMPACT_ATOMS: atom_id res chain seq x y z
N VAL A 1 -13.98 -5.57 -1.07
CA VAL A 1 -13.63 -6.09 -2.40
C VAL A 1 -13.70 -4.96 -3.42
N GLY A 2 -12.63 -4.74 -4.16
CA GLY A 2 -12.63 -3.85 -5.33
C GLY A 2 -13.39 -4.45 -6.50
N VAL A 3 -14.19 -3.66 -7.20
CA VAL A 3 -14.96 -4.09 -8.39
C VAL A 3 -14.75 -3.06 -9.50
N ARG A 4 -14.16 -3.50 -10.61
CA ARG A 4 -13.80 -2.61 -11.73
C ARG A 4 -14.98 -2.21 -12.62
N THR A 5 -16.09 -2.93 -12.56
CA THR A 5 -17.29 -2.60 -13.36
C THR A 5 -18.54 -2.97 -12.56
N PRO A 6 -19.27 -2.01 -12.02
CA PRO A 6 -18.95 -0.58 -11.89
C PRO A 6 -17.76 -0.36 -10.93
N ASP A 7 -17.00 0.75 -11.10
CA ASP A 7 -15.82 1.11 -10.31
C ASP A 7 -16.17 1.36 -8.84
N GLN A 8 -16.19 0.31 -8.04
CA GLN A 8 -16.72 0.35 -6.67
C GLN A 8 -15.85 -0.44 -5.68
N ILE A 9 -15.82 0.05 -4.44
CA ILE A 9 -15.52 -0.77 -3.27
C ILE A 9 -16.83 -1.37 -2.77
N ARG A 10 -16.87 -2.68 -2.61
CA ARG A 10 -18.02 -3.41 -2.06
C ARG A 10 -17.67 -4.03 -0.73
N ILE A 11 -18.52 -3.77 0.26
CA ILE A 11 -18.42 -4.38 1.57
C ILE A 11 -19.34 -5.61 1.62
N LEU A 12 -18.75 -6.73 1.99
CA LEU A 12 -19.44 -7.98 2.22
C LEU A 12 -19.33 -8.33 3.71
N ARG A 13 -20.45 -8.63 4.33
CA ARG A 13 -20.50 -9.09 5.72
C ARG A 13 -20.39 -10.61 5.76
N GLY A 14 -19.42 -11.14 6.52
CA GLY A 14 -19.33 -12.55 6.83
C GLY A 14 -20.41 -12.98 7.82
N LEU A 15 -20.98 -14.17 7.64
CA LEU A 15 -22.02 -14.75 8.50
C LEU A 15 -21.45 -15.72 9.53
N GLY A 16 -20.13 -16.00 9.48
CA GLY A 16 -19.45 -16.90 10.41
C GLY A 16 -19.50 -18.37 10.00
N ASP A 17 -20.23 -18.73 8.97
CA ASP A 17 -20.35 -20.08 8.41
C ASP A 17 -19.58 -20.26 7.08
N GLY A 18 -18.71 -19.28 6.75
CA GLY A 18 -17.96 -19.22 5.48
C GLY A 18 -18.73 -18.54 4.35
N THR A 19 -19.95 -18.08 4.58
CA THR A 19 -20.73 -17.32 3.59
C THR A 19 -20.68 -15.82 3.85
N PHE A 20 -21.00 -15.04 2.79
CA PHE A 20 -20.99 -13.59 2.82
C PHE A 20 -22.27 -13.02 2.23
N VAL A 21 -22.73 -11.92 2.77
CA VAL A 21 -23.84 -11.14 2.23
C VAL A 21 -23.38 -9.74 1.86
N PHE A 22 -23.94 -9.20 0.77
CA PHE A 22 -23.67 -7.81 0.35
C PHE A 22 -24.20 -6.84 1.41
N ARG A 23 -23.34 -5.89 1.82
CA ARG A 23 -23.69 -4.85 2.80
C ARG A 23 -23.88 -3.50 2.12
N SER A 24 -22.86 -3.03 1.42
CA SER A 24 -22.84 -1.72 0.77
C SER A 24 -21.85 -1.68 -0.39
N GLY A 25 -21.99 -0.68 -1.26
CA GLY A 25 -21.04 -0.39 -2.32
C GLY A 25 -20.96 1.11 -2.55
N ILE A 26 -19.76 1.61 -2.80
CA ILE A 26 -19.50 3.03 -3.02
C ILE A 26 -18.51 3.21 -4.17
N PRO A 27 -18.64 4.28 -4.99
CA PRO A 27 -17.64 4.59 -6.02
C PRO A 27 -16.24 4.71 -5.44
N ALA A 28 -15.27 4.09 -6.09
CA ALA A 28 -13.87 4.05 -5.66
C ALA A 28 -13.03 5.22 -6.18
N GLY A 29 -13.59 6.14 -6.92
CA GLY A 29 -12.83 7.22 -7.57
C GLY A 29 -12.04 6.77 -8.81
N GLY A 30 -12.20 5.50 -9.22
CA GLY A 30 -11.53 4.86 -10.35
C GLY A 30 -11.75 3.36 -10.31
N GLY A 31 -11.11 2.63 -11.23
CA GLY A 31 -11.20 1.17 -11.30
C GLY A 31 -10.30 0.48 -10.27
N PRO A 32 -10.80 0.11 -9.08
CA PRO A 32 -9.96 -0.44 -8.03
C PRO A 32 -9.36 -1.79 -8.45
N TRP A 33 -8.04 -1.86 -8.39
CA TRP A 33 -7.26 -3.05 -8.69
C TRP A 33 -6.88 -3.79 -7.40
N MET A 34 -6.34 -3.07 -6.43
CA MET A 34 -5.97 -3.57 -5.12
C MET A 34 -6.60 -2.72 -4.03
N VAL A 35 -6.91 -3.32 -2.90
CA VAL A 35 -7.46 -2.64 -1.72
C VAL A 35 -6.76 -3.16 -0.46
N VAL A 36 -6.49 -2.25 0.47
CA VAL A 36 -5.97 -2.54 1.80
C VAL A 36 -6.86 -1.82 2.82
N VAL A 37 -6.90 -2.32 4.03
CA VAL A 37 -7.72 -1.76 5.11
C VAL A 37 -6.86 -1.48 6.34
N GLY A 38 -7.13 -0.37 7.01
CA GLY A 38 -6.50 0.05 8.26
C GLY A 38 -7.32 1.16 8.91
N ASP A 39 -7.08 1.43 10.17
CA ASP A 39 -7.61 2.62 10.84
C ASP A 39 -6.64 3.77 10.52
N LEU A 40 -7.06 4.71 9.67
CA LEU A 40 -6.18 5.74 9.13
C LEU A 40 -6.37 7.11 9.80
N ASP A 41 -7.41 7.28 10.60
CA ASP A 41 -7.67 8.53 11.31
C ASP A 41 -7.82 8.35 12.84
N GLY A 42 -7.48 7.15 13.34
CA GLY A 42 -7.46 6.84 14.77
C GLY A 42 -8.84 6.80 15.42
N ASP A 43 -9.92 6.70 14.63
CA ASP A 43 -11.30 6.69 15.15
C ASP A 43 -11.77 5.30 15.59
N GLY A 44 -10.96 4.25 15.37
CA GLY A 44 -11.23 2.85 15.70
C GLY A 44 -12.06 2.11 14.65
N ASN A 45 -12.44 2.76 13.56
CA ASN A 45 -13.12 2.13 12.44
C ASN A 45 -12.09 1.78 11.34
N LEU A 46 -12.35 0.72 10.57
CA LEU A 46 -11.49 0.38 9.45
C LEU A 46 -11.85 1.21 8.22
N ASP A 47 -10.85 1.89 7.69
CA ASP A 47 -10.86 2.61 6.43
C ASP A 47 -10.37 1.74 5.29
N VAL A 48 -10.51 2.20 4.07
CA VAL A 48 -10.07 1.48 2.87
C VAL A 48 -9.19 2.38 2.01
N THR A 49 -8.02 1.90 1.64
CA THR A 49 -7.25 2.46 0.53
C THR A 49 -7.41 1.61 -0.72
N SER A 50 -7.31 2.21 -1.89
CA SER A 50 -7.29 1.48 -3.15
C SER A 50 -6.29 2.06 -4.14
N ALA A 51 -5.66 1.17 -4.92
CA ALA A 51 -4.97 1.52 -6.14
C ALA A 51 -5.93 1.38 -7.32
N ASN A 52 -6.14 2.44 -8.09
CA ASN A 52 -7.14 2.51 -9.15
C ASN A 52 -6.46 2.43 -10.53
N GLY A 53 -6.27 1.21 -11.04
CA GLY A 53 -5.41 0.88 -12.17
C GLY A 53 -5.76 1.52 -13.51
N GLY A 54 -6.95 2.05 -13.69
CA GLY A 54 -7.35 2.72 -14.94
C GLY A 54 -7.44 4.25 -14.82
N SER A 55 -7.14 4.82 -13.66
CA SER A 55 -7.48 6.22 -13.35
C SER A 55 -6.30 7.05 -12.83
N ALA A 56 -5.09 6.50 -12.83
CA ALA A 56 -3.87 7.17 -12.35
C ALA A 56 -4.05 7.81 -10.95
N ASN A 57 -4.73 7.12 -10.06
CA ASN A 57 -4.90 7.56 -8.68
C ASN A 57 -5.01 6.40 -7.70
N GLY A 58 -4.74 6.68 -6.44
CA GLY A 58 -5.23 5.92 -5.32
C GLY A 58 -6.41 6.62 -4.67
N ALA A 59 -7.22 5.91 -3.91
CA ALA A 59 -8.31 6.49 -3.17
C ALA A 59 -8.32 6.03 -1.71
N LEU A 60 -8.73 6.94 -0.85
CA LEU A 60 -9.04 6.73 0.56
C LEU A 60 -10.55 6.84 0.76
N LEU A 61 -11.13 5.88 1.48
CA LEU A 61 -12.54 5.86 1.85
C LEU A 61 -12.64 5.58 3.36
N ARG A 62 -13.07 6.56 4.14
CA ARG A 62 -13.21 6.40 5.58
C ARG A 62 -14.39 5.51 5.95
N GLY A 63 -14.21 4.67 6.95
CA GLY A 63 -15.24 3.80 7.50
C GLY A 63 -16.17 4.54 8.46
N ASN A 64 -17.45 4.19 8.45
CA ASN A 64 -18.42 4.73 9.40
C ASN A 64 -18.63 3.79 10.61
N GLY A 65 -17.89 2.66 10.70
CA GLY A 65 -18.04 1.66 11.75
C GLY A 65 -19.29 0.77 11.64
N ASP A 66 -20.18 1.05 10.71
CA ASP A 66 -21.43 0.32 10.51
C ASP A 66 -21.44 -0.58 9.25
N GLY A 67 -20.28 -0.72 8.59
CA GLY A 67 -20.12 -1.43 7.33
C GLY A 67 -20.50 -0.58 6.10
N THR A 68 -20.50 0.73 6.25
CA THR A 68 -20.55 1.69 5.15
C THR A 68 -19.29 2.54 5.13
N LEU A 69 -19.02 3.18 3.99
CA LEU A 69 -17.85 4.04 3.77
C LEU A 69 -18.28 5.44 3.39
N GLN A 70 -17.44 6.43 3.68
CA GLN A 70 -17.56 7.80 3.20
C GLN A 70 -17.14 7.91 1.73
N PRO A 71 -17.49 9.00 1.03
CA PRO A 71 -17.05 9.24 -0.34
C PRO A 71 -15.51 9.20 -0.48
N ALA A 72 -15.05 8.66 -1.61
CA ALA A 72 -13.62 8.53 -1.88
C ALA A 72 -12.93 9.90 -2.00
N VAL A 73 -11.79 10.04 -1.34
CA VAL A 73 -10.81 11.11 -1.55
C VAL A 73 -9.67 10.52 -2.40
N THR A 74 -9.35 11.13 -3.53
CA THR A 74 -8.37 10.58 -4.46
C THR A 74 -7.04 11.33 -4.41
N HIS A 75 -5.94 10.57 -4.48
CA HIS A 75 -4.58 11.07 -4.59
C HIS A 75 -3.99 10.67 -5.94
N GLY A 76 -3.53 11.64 -6.71
CA GLY A 76 -2.95 11.39 -8.04
C GLY A 76 -1.60 10.69 -7.95
N ILE A 77 -1.40 9.70 -8.83
CA ILE A 77 -0.10 9.07 -9.08
C ILE A 77 0.17 9.12 -10.59
N ALA A 78 1.30 8.61 -11.10
CA ALA A 78 1.60 8.70 -12.53
C ALA A 78 0.53 7.99 -13.38
N SER A 79 0.71 6.76 -13.74
CA SER A 79 -0.25 5.96 -14.49
C SER A 79 -0.31 4.55 -13.92
N ASP A 80 -1.41 3.83 -14.19
CA ASP A 80 -1.56 2.42 -13.81
C ASP A 80 -1.21 2.18 -12.34
N ALA A 81 -1.96 2.78 -11.41
CA ALA A 81 -1.88 2.49 -9.99
C ALA A 81 -2.32 1.05 -9.74
N ILE A 82 -1.39 0.15 -9.42
CA ILE A 82 -1.69 -1.29 -9.35
C ILE A 82 -1.58 -1.88 -7.95
N SER A 83 -0.81 -1.25 -7.07
CA SER A 83 -0.64 -1.73 -5.70
C SER A 83 -0.76 -0.59 -4.70
N THR A 84 -1.28 -0.93 -3.54
CA THR A 84 -1.42 -0.07 -2.37
C THR A 84 -1.07 -0.88 -1.14
N ASP A 85 -0.37 -0.28 -0.19
CA ASP A 85 -0.09 -0.86 1.12
C ASP A 85 -0.03 0.20 2.20
N LEU A 86 -0.06 -0.22 3.46
CA LEU A 86 -0.09 0.62 4.65
C LEU A 86 0.97 0.15 5.65
N GLY A 87 1.62 1.08 6.33
CA GLY A 87 2.56 0.79 7.41
C GLY A 87 2.98 2.08 8.10
N ASP A 88 3.31 2.02 9.37
CA ASP A 88 3.94 3.10 10.12
C ASP A 88 5.41 3.17 9.69
N LEU A 89 5.72 4.04 8.71
CA LEU A 89 7.03 4.09 8.08
C LEU A 89 7.97 5.12 8.71
N ASP A 90 7.43 6.09 9.45
CA ASP A 90 8.23 7.11 10.12
C ASP A 90 8.27 6.95 11.65
N GLY A 91 7.58 5.93 12.17
CA GLY A 91 7.60 5.57 13.59
C GLY A 91 6.78 6.48 14.49
N ASP A 92 5.82 7.22 13.93
CA ASP A 92 4.96 8.13 14.69
C ASP A 92 3.71 7.46 15.25
N GLY A 93 3.43 6.22 14.85
CA GLY A 93 2.31 5.38 15.30
C GLY A 93 1.11 5.41 14.38
N ASP A 94 1.11 6.21 13.33
CA ASP A 94 0.05 6.33 12.36
C ASP A 94 0.37 5.52 11.08
N LEU A 95 -0.65 5.04 10.38
CA LEU A 95 -0.42 4.26 9.16
C LEU A 95 -0.19 5.18 7.96
N ASP A 96 1.01 5.13 7.39
CA ASP A 96 1.36 5.77 6.13
C ASP A 96 0.89 4.96 4.94
N TRP A 97 0.89 5.57 3.77
CA TRP A 97 0.34 5.01 2.56
C TRP A 97 1.37 4.90 1.44
N ILE A 98 1.46 3.71 0.85
CA ILE A 98 2.32 3.43 -0.30
C ILE A 98 1.44 3.16 -1.52
N LEU A 99 1.75 3.80 -2.64
CA LEU A 99 1.14 3.55 -3.94
C LEU A 99 2.19 3.19 -4.98
N ALA A 100 1.98 2.09 -5.69
CA ALA A 100 2.81 1.69 -6.81
C ALA A 100 2.16 2.08 -8.14
N SER A 101 2.95 2.66 -9.04
CA SER A 101 2.57 3.03 -10.39
C SER A 101 3.37 2.24 -11.41
N TYR A 102 2.74 1.24 -12.02
CA TYR A 102 3.37 0.36 -13.01
C TYR A 102 3.84 1.12 -14.25
N GLY A 103 2.91 1.79 -14.93
CA GLY A 103 3.24 2.59 -16.10
C GLY A 103 4.01 3.88 -15.78
N GLY A 104 3.98 4.33 -14.53
CA GLY A 104 4.78 5.46 -14.05
C GLY A 104 6.15 5.07 -13.52
N GLN A 105 6.47 3.79 -13.46
CA GLN A 105 7.77 3.25 -13.04
C GLN A 105 8.21 3.79 -11.67
N ARG A 106 7.31 3.76 -10.67
CA ARG A 106 7.62 4.35 -9.37
C ARG A 106 6.72 3.85 -8.24
N TRP A 107 7.20 4.10 -7.03
CA TRP A 107 6.43 4.01 -5.79
C TRP A 107 6.40 5.40 -5.14
N ASP A 108 5.22 5.87 -4.79
CA ASP A 108 5.00 7.11 -4.06
C ASP A 108 4.56 6.77 -2.62
N LEU A 109 5.25 7.38 -1.64
CA LEU A 109 4.91 7.31 -0.23
C LEU A 109 4.19 8.58 0.17
N PHE A 110 3.20 8.43 1.04
CA PHE A 110 2.42 9.52 1.60
C PHE A 110 2.39 9.34 3.12
N ALA A 111 2.95 10.32 3.82
CA ALA A 111 2.88 10.38 5.28
C ALA A 111 1.48 10.79 5.73
N ASN A 112 0.99 10.13 6.78
CA ASN A 112 -0.25 10.45 7.47
C ASN A 112 0.02 11.43 8.61
N ASP A 113 -0.92 12.29 8.94
CA ASP A 113 -0.83 13.18 10.09
C ASP A 113 -1.63 12.68 11.31
N GLY A 114 -2.03 11.40 11.29
CA GLY A 114 -2.85 10.76 12.31
C GLY A 114 -4.35 11.10 12.23
N SER A 115 -4.74 11.97 11.34
CA SER A 115 -6.14 12.31 11.10
C SER A 115 -6.68 11.82 9.75
N GLY A 116 -5.91 10.93 9.08
CA GLY A 116 -6.22 10.43 7.74
C GLY A 116 -6.05 11.49 6.65
N VAL A 117 -5.18 12.48 6.87
CA VAL A 117 -4.75 13.45 5.85
C VAL A 117 -3.35 13.09 5.40
N PHE A 118 -3.24 12.71 4.14
CA PHE A 118 -2.01 12.21 3.55
C PHE A 118 -1.29 13.31 2.76
N ALA A 119 -0.01 13.52 3.06
CA ALA A 119 0.90 14.38 2.32
C ALA A 119 1.92 13.54 1.55
N PHE A 120 2.25 13.93 0.31
CA PHE A 120 3.36 13.30 -0.40
C PHE A 120 4.65 13.47 0.38
N ASP A 121 5.36 12.38 0.63
CA ASP A 121 6.63 12.36 1.35
C ASP A 121 7.80 11.99 0.42
N GLN A 122 7.84 10.76 -0.06
CA GLN A 122 8.96 10.26 -0.83
C GLN A 122 8.55 9.56 -2.12
N ARG A 123 9.52 9.42 -3.03
CA ARG A 123 9.36 8.69 -4.30
C ARG A 123 10.58 7.84 -4.59
N PHE A 124 10.32 6.58 -4.94
CA PHE A 124 11.34 5.69 -5.49
C PHE A 124 11.02 5.38 -6.95
N PHE A 125 12.05 5.31 -7.79
CA PHE A 125 11.88 4.98 -9.20
C PHE A 125 12.24 3.52 -9.45
N ALA A 126 11.40 2.83 -10.20
CA ALA A 126 11.65 1.53 -10.77
C ALA A 126 12.53 1.69 -12.04
N ALA A 127 13.29 0.65 -12.38
CA ALA A 127 14.02 0.63 -13.64
C ALA A 127 13.07 0.44 -14.84
N GLU A 128 12.03 -0.39 -14.67
CA GLU A 128 11.07 -0.70 -15.73
C GLU A 128 9.62 -0.61 -15.25
N ALA A 129 9.21 -1.33 -14.19
CA ALA A 129 7.81 -1.35 -13.75
C ALA A 129 7.67 -1.55 -12.23
N GLY A 130 7.39 -0.47 -11.50
CA GLY A 130 7.08 -0.54 -10.08
C GLY A 130 5.75 -1.27 -9.83
N SER A 131 5.81 -2.50 -9.31
CA SER A 131 4.62 -3.29 -9.08
C SER A 131 4.15 -3.25 -7.62
N CYS A 132 4.68 -4.07 -6.74
CA CYS A 132 4.30 -4.09 -5.33
C CYS A 132 5.33 -3.34 -4.48
N ALA A 133 4.88 -2.87 -3.32
CA ALA A 133 5.72 -2.49 -2.20
C ALA A 133 5.19 -3.23 -0.97
N LEU A 134 6.09 -3.76 -0.16
CA LEU A 134 5.74 -4.50 1.05
C LEU A 134 6.49 -3.91 2.23
N PRO A 135 5.80 -3.28 3.20
CA PRO A 135 6.40 -2.86 4.46
C PRO A 135 6.58 -4.07 5.39
N PHE A 136 7.75 -4.20 6.00
CA PHE A 136 8.06 -5.26 6.97
C PHE A 136 9.34 -4.91 7.73
N ASP A 137 9.49 -5.42 8.95
CA ASP A 137 10.71 -5.27 9.74
C ASP A 137 11.74 -6.31 9.25
N LEU A 138 12.74 -5.86 8.48
CA LEU A 138 13.74 -6.73 7.83
C LEU A 138 14.81 -7.22 8.81
N ASP A 139 15.22 -6.38 9.74
CA ASP A 139 16.37 -6.62 10.61
C ASP A 139 15.99 -6.75 12.10
N ASN A 140 14.70 -6.71 12.41
CA ASN A 140 14.12 -6.83 13.75
C ASN A 140 14.56 -5.70 14.70
N ASP A 141 14.68 -4.49 14.17
CA ASP A 141 14.99 -3.30 14.98
C ASP A 141 13.70 -2.57 15.46
N GLY A 142 12.55 -2.96 14.96
CA GLY A 142 11.24 -2.47 15.32
C GLY A 142 10.67 -1.42 14.35
N ASP A 143 11.48 -0.96 13.40
CA ASP A 143 11.05 -0.04 12.35
C ASP A 143 10.63 -0.82 11.09
N LEU A 144 9.71 -0.27 10.30
CA LEU A 144 9.32 -0.91 9.05
C LEU A 144 10.23 -0.51 7.91
N ASP A 145 10.76 -1.52 7.24
CA ASP A 145 11.53 -1.46 6.01
C ASP A 145 10.63 -1.63 4.79
N LEU A 146 11.18 -1.48 3.58
CA LEU A 146 10.44 -1.70 2.35
C LEU A 146 11.12 -2.70 1.41
N ALA A 147 10.33 -3.65 0.91
CA ALA A 147 10.65 -4.40 -0.29
C ALA A 147 9.88 -3.82 -1.48
N LEU A 148 10.59 -3.32 -2.47
CA LEU A 148 10.04 -2.74 -3.70
C LEU A 148 10.26 -3.70 -4.87
N PHE A 149 9.19 -4.10 -5.54
CA PHE A 149 9.23 -5.08 -6.62
C PHE A 149 9.17 -4.40 -7.97
N ASP A 150 10.21 -4.55 -8.78
CA ASP A 150 10.24 -4.15 -10.19
C ASP A 150 10.02 -5.40 -11.04
N GLU A 151 8.77 -5.59 -11.48
CA GLU A 151 8.32 -6.84 -12.11
C GLU A 151 9.00 -7.11 -13.45
N LEU A 152 9.22 -6.09 -14.27
CA LEU A 152 9.83 -6.26 -15.60
C LEU A 152 11.35 -6.31 -15.55
N ALA A 153 11.96 -5.68 -14.55
CA ALA A 153 13.41 -5.74 -14.33
C ALA A 153 13.83 -7.00 -13.56
N ASP A 154 12.88 -7.86 -13.14
CA ASP A 154 13.13 -9.04 -12.31
C ASP A 154 13.95 -8.74 -11.05
N THR A 155 13.68 -7.58 -10.40
CA THR A 155 14.44 -7.14 -9.23
C THR A 155 13.55 -6.86 -8.04
N ILE A 156 14.08 -7.15 -6.84
CA ILE A 156 13.53 -6.70 -5.56
C ILE A 156 14.59 -5.77 -4.94
N ARG A 157 14.16 -4.57 -4.57
CA ARG A 157 14.99 -3.62 -3.86
C ARG A 157 14.56 -3.64 -2.40
N LEU A 158 15.51 -3.88 -1.51
CA LEU A 158 15.30 -3.76 -0.07
C LEU A 158 15.81 -2.38 0.38
N LEU A 159 14.97 -1.65 1.07
CA LEU A 159 15.29 -0.36 1.64
C LEU A 159 15.18 -0.51 3.16
N GLN A 160 16.27 -0.34 3.85
CA GLN A 160 16.28 -0.31 5.31
C GLN A 160 15.92 1.10 5.80
N ASN A 161 14.99 1.15 6.73
CA ASN A 161 14.68 2.34 7.48
C ASN A 161 15.71 2.49 8.62
N ALA A 162 16.38 3.59 8.68
CA ALA A 162 17.38 3.85 9.71
C ALA A 162 16.84 4.93 10.67
N ALA A 163 16.36 4.51 11.82
CA ALA A 163 15.84 5.41 12.86
C ALA A 163 14.65 6.30 12.44
N GLY A 164 13.70 5.74 11.68
CA GLY A 164 12.40 6.37 11.43
C GLY A 164 12.41 7.60 10.53
N ARG A 165 13.44 7.81 9.70
CA ARG A 165 13.50 9.02 8.87
C ARG A 165 14.01 8.88 7.45
N ASP A 166 14.86 7.91 7.14
CA ASP A 166 15.46 7.80 5.82
C ASP A 166 15.60 6.34 5.40
N LEU A 167 14.81 5.91 4.44
CA LEU A 167 14.95 4.60 3.83
C LEU A 167 16.25 4.52 3.05
N VAL A 168 17.19 3.69 3.50
CA VAL A 168 18.50 3.50 2.88
C VAL A 168 18.51 2.21 2.07
N PHE A 169 18.92 2.30 0.82
CA PHE A 169 19.05 1.14 -0.06
C PHE A 169 20.14 0.18 0.44
N LEU A 170 19.78 -1.10 0.67
CA LEU A 170 20.69 -2.11 1.17
C LEU A 170 21.20 -3.09 0.12
N ASP A 171 20.32 -3.58 -0.78
CA ASP A 171 20.76 -4.62 -1.72
C ASP A 171 19.87 -4.73 -2.97
N ARG A 172 20.46 -5.27 -4.03
CA ARG A 172 19.73 -5.78 -5.20
C ARG A 172 19.79 -7.29 -5.15
N PHE A 173 18.64 -7.95 -5.18
CA PHE A 173 18.62 -9.35 -5.60
C PHE A 173 18.96 -9.40 -7.10
N GLU A 174 20.25 -9.39 -7.42
CA GLU A 174 20.72 -9.76 -8.75
C GLU A 174 20.76 -11.28 -8.80
N GLN A 175 20.02 -11.84 -9.76
CA GLN A 175 19.95 -13.25 -10.18
C GLN A 175 20.82 -14.24 -9.37
N ALA A 176 20.15 -15.09 -8.60
CA ALA A 176 20.58 -16.43 -8.23
C ALA A 176 21.81 -16.60 -7.31
N ASP A 177 22.21 -15.62 -6.52
CA ASP A 177 23.15 -15.90 -5.44
C ASP A 177 22.45 -15.95 -4.07
N LEU A 178 21.90 -17.11 -3.75
CA LEU A 178 21.31 -17.41 -2.43
C LEU A 178 22.40 -17.69 -1.37
N THR A 179 23.68 -17.49 -1.67
CA THR A 179 24.77 -17.82 -0.75
C THR A 179 24.86 -16.86 0.44
N ALA A 180 24.34 -15.65 0.32
CA ALA A 180 24.27 -14.71 1.43
C ALA A 180 23.26 -15.12 2.52
N TRP A 181 22.21 -15.88 2.17
CA TRP A 181 21.20 -16.35 3.10
C TRP A 181 21.62 -17.54 3.97
N SER A 182 22.70 -18.21 3.62
CA SER A 182 23.21 -19.36 4.37
C SER A 182 24.19 -18.99 5.51
N ALA A 183 24.57 -17.72 5.64
CA ALA A 183 25.62 -17.30 6.56
C ALA A 183 25.17 -16.73 7.91
N SER A 184 23.87 -16.57 8.13
CA SER A 184 23.32 -15.94 9.35
C SER A 184 22.22 -16.75 10.06
N ALA A 185 22.24 -18.06 9.97
CA ALA A 185 21.45 -18.88 10.91
C ALA A 185 22.26 -19.06 12.19
N PRO A 186 21.69 -18.76 13.38
CA PRO A 186 22.37 -18.96 14.67
C PRO A 186 22.60 -20.42 14.99
#